data_bc82634476654e0ced4bb9d33d312546
#
_entry.id   bc82634476654e0ced4bb9d33d312546
#
_cell.length_a   1.000
_cell.length_b   1.000
_cell.length_c   1.000
_cell.angle_alpha   90.00
_cell.angle_beta   90.00
_cell.angle_gamma   90.00
#
_symmetry.space_group_name_H-M   'P 1'
#
loop_
_entity.id
_entity.type
_entity.pdbx_description
1 polymer ?
#
loop_
_entity_poly.entity_id
_entity_poly.type
_entity_poly.pdbx_seq_one_letter_code
_entity_poly.pdbx_strand_id
1 'polypeptide(L)'
;LEEAIAHHRFFFVDYTPTVTGLEAPHQNAQEAAIIAEVVRGYVDYYVAHGKPLRPREDIGVILPYRRQIAQVREALRRAALPEVEDMTIDTVERYQGSERKIIIYGFTVLSVHQLNFLTNSVMEENGALIDRKLNVVITRAREHLVMVGHAALLRQVPLFAELLDYLAARR
;
A
#
# COMPACT_ATOMS: atom_id res chain seq x y z
N LEU A 1 -6.75 -8.74 -10.22
CA LEU A 1 -6.93 -7.42 -9.60
C LEU A 1 -8.38 -6.92 -9.74
N GLU A 2 -8.96 -6.99 -10.94
CA GLU A 2 -10.35 -6.55 -11.21
C GLU A 2 -11.35 -7.24 -10.29
N GLU A 3 -11.28 -8.56 -10.14
CA GLU A 3 -12.10 -9.33 -9.21
C GLU A 3 -11.95 -8.86 -7.76
N ALA A 4 -10.72 -8.59 -7.34
CA ALA A 4 -10.44 -8.07 -5.99
C ALA A 4 -11.09 -6.69 -5.78
N ILE A 5 -10.99 -5.79 -6.76
CA ILE A 5 -11.63 -4.46 -6.71
C ILE A 5 -13.16 -4.59 -6.64
N ALA A 6 -13.74 -5.55 -7.37
CA ALA A 6 -15.19 -5.74 -7.43
C ALA A 6 -15.78 -6.27 -6.11
N HIS A 7 -15.06 -7.13 -5.39
CA HIS A 7 -15.62 -7.92 -4.30
C HIS A 7 -15.02 -7.64 -2.92
N HIS A 8 -13.84 -7.00 -2.84
CA HIS A 8 -13.14 -6.81 -1.57
C HIS A 8 -12.84 -5.34 -1.26
N ARG A 9 -13.33 -4.88 -0.13
CA ARG A 9 -12.98 -3.53 0.38
C ARG A 9 -11.55 -3.45 0.90
N PHE A 10 -10.98 -4.59 1.29
CA PHE A 10 -9.66 -4.68 1.88
C PHE A 10 -8.96 -5.94 1.35
N PHE A 11 -7.85 -5.77 0.64
CA PHE A 11 -7.08 -6.88 0.09
C PHE A 11 -5.58 -6.59 0.05
N PHE A 12 -4.82 -7.66 -0.09
CA PHE A 12 -3.36 -7.63 -0.16
C PHE A 12 -2.88 -8.09 -1.53
N VAL A 13 -1.95 -7.36 -2.09
CA VAL A 13 -1.22 -7.71 -3.32
C VAL A 13 0.16 -8.19 -2.92
N ASP A 14 0.36 -9.50 -3.05
CA ASP A 14 1.63 -10.15 -2.77
C ASP A 14 2.54 -10.12 -3.98
N TYR A 15 3.84 -9.97 -3.75
CA TYR A 15 4.85 -10.15 -4.79
C TYR A 15 6.11 -10.81 -4.22
N THR A 16 6.83 -11.52 -5.08
CA THR A 16 8.15 -12.06 -4.75
C THR A 16 9.20 -11.08 -5.28
N PRO A 17 10.12 -10.59 -4.44
CA PRO A 17 11.20 -9.73 -4.89
C PRO A 17 12.07 -10.40 -5.96
N THR A 18 12.26 -9.73 -7.10
CA THR A 18 13.13 -10.21 -8.18
C THR A 18 14.59 -9.81 -7.99
N VAL A 19 14.83 -8.77 -7.18
CA VAL A 19 16.16 -8.28 -6.84
C VAL A 19 16.33 -8.33 -5.32
N THR A 20 17.31 -9.09 -4.85
CA THR A 20 17.64 -9.19 -3.43
C THR A 20 18.96 -8.45 -3.17
N GLY A 21 18.94 -7.46 -2.28
CA GLY A 21 20.13 -6.96 -1.60
C GLY A 21 20.91 -5.82 -2.25
N LEU A 22 20.51 -5.30 -3.40
CA LEU A 22 21.22 -4.21 -4.08
C LEU A 22 20.44 -2.88 -4.18
N GLU A 23 19.19 -2.85 -3.75
CA GLU A 23 18.42 -1.60 -3.75
C GLU A 23 18.87 -0.69 -2.61
N ALA A 24 18.86 0.61 -2.88
CA ALA A 24 19.17 1.60 -1.86
C ALA A 24 18.19 1.48 -0.68
N PRO A 25 18.63 1.68 0.56
CA PRO A 25 17.77 1.59 1.73
C PRO A 25 16.50 2.43 1.57
N HIS A 26 15.36 1.86 1.95
CA HIS A 26 14.05 2.54 1.92
C HIS A 26 13.50 2.85 0.52
N GLN A 27 13.92 2.08 -0.49
CA GLN A 27 13.41 2.13 -1.86
C GLN A 27 13.11 0.71 -2.35
N ASN A 28 12.07 0.60 -3.19
CA ASN A 28 11.68 -0.65 -3.84
C ASN A 28 10.99 -0.32 -5.16
N ALA A 29 11.74 -0.39 -6.25
CA ALA A 29 11.24 -0.05 -7.58
C ALA A 29 10.18 -1.05 -8.07
N GLN A 30 10.30 -2.33 -7.72
CA GLN A 30 9.31 -3.36 -8.07
C GLN A 30 7.97 -3.07 -7.37
N GLU A 31 7.99 -2.77 -6.08
CA GLU A 31 6.76 -2.40 -5.36
C GLU A 31 6.13 -1.12 -5.94
N ALA A 32 6.95 -0.13 -6.28
CA ALA A 32 6.48 1.10 -6.91
C ALA A 32 5.77 0.83 -8.25
N ALA A 33 6.29 -0.08 -9.08
CA ALA A 33 5.65 -0.49 -10.31
C ALA A 33 4.32 -1.21 -10.06
N ILE A 34 4.27 -2.09 -9.05
CA ILE A 34 3.03 -2.77 -8.66
C ILE A 34 1.98 -1.77 -8.16
N ILE A 35 2.37 -0.78 -7.37
CA ILE A 35 1.47 0.30 -6.92
C ILE A 35 0.89 1.04 -8.14
N ALA A 36 1.70 1.35 -9.15
CA ALA A 36 1.22 1.99 -10.37
C ALA A 36 0.23 1.10 -11.14
N GLU A 37 0.45 -0.21 -11.20
CA GLU A 37 -0.49 -1.17 -11.79
C GLU A 37 -1.80 -1.28 -10.99
N VAL A 38 -1.74 -1.18 -9.66
CA VAL A 38 -2.95 -1.12 -8.82
C VAL A 38 -3.76 0.14 -9.12
N VAL A 39 -3.11 1.30 -9.24
CA VAL A 39 -3.77 2.56 -9.64
C VAL A 39 -4.42 2.43 -11.01
N ARG A 40 -3.70 1.88 -11.99
CA ARG A 40 -4.24 1.59 -13.33
C ARG A 40 -5.48 0.69 -13.25
N GLY A 41 -5.40 -0.40 -12.50
CA GLY A 41 -6.52 -1.31 -12.33
C GLY A 41 -7.78 -0.63 -11.79
N TYR A 42 -7.65 0.31 -10.87
CA TYR A 42 -8.79 1.11 -10.40
C TYR A 42 -9.34 2.04 -11.49
N VAL A 43 -8.46 2.75 -12.21
CA VAL A 43 -8.88 3.63 -13.30
C VAL A 43 -9.65 2.83 -14.36
N ASP A 44 -9.07 1.72 -14.81
CA ASP A 44 -9.67 0.86 -15.84
C ASP A 44 -11.01 0.26 -15.36
N TYR A 45 -11.06 -0.22 -14.12
CA TYR A 45 -12.29 -0.78 -13.54
C TYR A 45 -13.43 0.25 -13.49
N TYR A 46 -13.14 1.47 -13.02
CA TYR A 46 -14.17 2.51 -12.92
C TYR A 46 -14.64 2.98 -14.28
N VAL A 47 -13.73 3.12 -15.25
CA VAL A 47 -14.06 3.44 -16.65
C VAL A 47 -14.96 2.34 -17.25
N ALA A 48 -14.59 1.08 -17.13
CA ALA A 48 -15.35 -0.05 -17.66
C ALA A 48 -16.77 -0.16 -17.07
N HIS A 49 -16.97 0.29 -15.83
CA HIS A 49 -18.28 0.27 -15.16
C HIS A 49 -19.03 1.61 -15.23
N GLY A 50 -18.53 2.58 -15.99
CA GLY A 50 -19.16 3.89 -16.12
C GLY A 50 -19.26 4.68 -14.81
N LYS A 51 -18.35 4.39 -13.86
CA LYS A 51 -18.30 5.06 -12.55
C LYS A 51 -17.28 6.20 -12.57
N PRO A 52 -17.59 7.36 -11.96
CA PRO A 52 -16.62 8.44 -11.88
C PRO A 52 -15.49 8.09 -10.91
N LEU A 53 -14.25 8.31 -11.34
CA LEU A 53 -13.06 8.24 -10.50
C LEU A 53 -12.13 9.38 -10.89
N ARG A 54 -11.73 10.17 -9.92
CA ARG A 54 -10.72 11.22 -10.08
C ARG A 54 -9.48 10.85 -9.27
N PRO A 55 -8.43 10.31 -9.88
CA PRO A 55 -7.24 9.82 -9.16
C PRO A 55 -6.69 10.84 -8.15
N ARG A 56 -6.62 12.11 -8.52
CA ARG A 56 -6.17 13.19 -7.63
C ARG A 56 -6.96 13.28 -6.32
N GLU A 57 -8.28 13.11 -6.37
CA GLU A 57 -9.18 13.32 -5.23
C GLU A 57 -9.53 12.01 -4.53
N ASP A 58 -9.64 10.93 -5.29
CA ASP A 58 -10.20 9.66 -4.84
C ASP A 58 -9.14 8.65 -4.41
N ILE A 59 -7.91 8.74 -4.95
CA ILE A 59 -6.84 7.78 -4.65
C ILE A 59 -5.73 8.46 -3.85
N GLY A 60 -5.26 7.77 -2.81
CA GLY A 60 -4.08 8.16 -2.06
C GLY A 60 -3.11 7.00 -1.89
N VAL A 61 -1.82 7.30 -1.91
CA VAL A 61 -0.76 6.33 -1.64
C VAL A 61 -0.05 6.71 -0.35
N ILE A 62 0.04 5.78 0.58
CA ILE A 62 0.74 5.95 1.85
C ILE A 62 1.95 5.01 1.88
N LEU A 63 3.11 5.55 2.25
CA LEU A 63 4.38 4.85 2.24
C LEU A 63 5.12 5.09 3.58
N PRO A 64 5.96 4.14 4.03
CA PRO A 64 6.72 4.35 5.26
C PRO A 64 7.93 5.28 5.06
N TYR A 65 8.40 5.48 3.82
CA TYR A 65 9.66 6.19 3.55
C TYR A 65 9.53 7.23 2.43
N ARG A 66 10.10 8.41 2.65
CA ARG A 66 10.12 9.50 1.65
C ARG A 66 10.81 9.12 0.34
N ARG A 67 11.84 8.29 0.41
CA ARG A 67 12.56 7.85 -0.80
C ARG A 67 11.68 7.01 -1.72
N GLN A 68 10.76 6.24 -1.16
CA GLN A 68 9.82 5.45 -1.95
C GLN A 68 8.80 6.31 -2.70
N ILE A 69 8.49 7.50 -2.19
CA ILE A 69 7.57 8.44 -2.86
C ILE A 69 8.09 8.79 -4.27
N ALA A 70 9.39 9.04 -4.40
CA ALA A 70 9.99 9.37 -5.70
C ALA A 70 9.89 8.17 -6.68
N GLN A 71 10.09 6.94 -6.20
CA GLN A 71 9.94 5.72 -7.00
C GLN A 71 8.50 5.54 -7.49
N VAL A 72 7.53 5.73 -6.60
CA VAL A 72 6.10 5.61 -6.97
C VAL A 72 5.68 6.69 -7.95
N ARG A 73 6.12 7.94 -7.77
CA ARG A 73 5.85 9.02 -8.74
C ARG A 73 6.43 8.74 -10.11
N GLU A 74 7.64 8.20 -10.16
CA GLU A 74 8.27 7.81 -11.42
C GLU A 74 7.54 6.64 -12.10
N ALA A 75 7.13 5.64 -11.32
CA ALA A 75 6.35 4.51 -11.84
C ALA A 75 4.98 4.98 -12.42
N LEU A 76 4.30 5.89 -11.73
CA LEU A 76 3.04 6.46 -12.20
C LEU A 76 3.21 7.28 -13.48
N ARG A 77 4.28 8.08 -13.60
CA ARG A 77 4.59 8.81 -14.83
C ARG A 77 4.84 7.88 -16.00
N ARG A 78 5.58 6.80 -15.81
CA ARG A 78 5.81 5.77 -16.83
C ARG A 78 4.52 5.06 -17.24
N ALA A 79 3.59 4.89 -16.31
CA ALA A 79 2.28 4.32 -16.59
C ALA A 79 1.40 5.25 -17.44
N ALA A 80 1.76 6.53 -17.61
CA ALA A 80 1.06 7.52 -18.42
C ALA A 80 -0.45 7.61 -18.13
N LEU A 81 -0.80 7.54 -16.84
CA LEU A 81 -2.18 7.63 -16.39
C LEU A 81 -2.60 9.10 -16.26
N PRO A 82 -3.84 9.46 -16.61
CA PRO A 82 -4.35 10.81 -16.43
C PRO A 82 -4.47 11.18 -14.94
N GLU A 83 -4.22 12.45 -14.61
CA GLU A 83 -4.41 13.04 -13.28
C GLU A 83 -3.60 12.44 -12.13
N VAL A 84 -2.64 11.54 -12.41
CA VAL A 84 -1.84 10.91 -11.35
C VAL A 84 -0.73 11.79 -10.80
N GLU A 85 -0.29 12.81 -11.54
CA GLU A 85 0.79 13.70 -11.11
C GLU A 85 0.42 14.46 -9.84
N ASP A 86 -0.86 14.80 -9.69
CA ASP A 86 -1.42 15.53 -8.56
C ASP A 86 -1.96 14.62 -7.44
N MET A 87 -1.83 13.31 -7.57
CA MET A 87 -2.26 12.39 -6.52
C MET A 87 -1.49 12.63 -5.22
N THR A 88 -2.19 12.47 -4.10
CA THR A 88 -1.54 12.52 -2.80
C THR A 88 -0.74 11.23 -2.57
N ILE A 89 0.59 11.37 -2.51
CA ILE A 89 1.54 10.32 -2.18
C ILE A 89 2.41 10.86 -1.06
N ASP A 90 2.29 10.30 0.15
CA ASP A 90 3.03 10.81 1.29
C ASP A 90 3.30 9.72 2.35
N THR A 91 4.08 10.06 3.36
CA THR A 91 4.32 9.18 4.49
C THR A 91 3.13 9.15 5.44
N VAL A 92 3.08 8.09 6.28
CA VAL A 92 2.00 7.91 7.26
C VAL A 92 1.84 9.14 8.15
N GLU A 93 2.96 9.71 8.60
CA GLU A 93 2.98 10.87 9.51
C GLU A 93 2.39 12.13 8.86
N ARG A 94 2.60 12.31 7.56
CA ARG A 94 2.09 13.46 6.80
C ARG A 94 0.68 13.27 6.27
N TYR A 95 0.23 12.02 6.20
CA TYR A 95 -1.11 11.68 5.71
C TYR A 95 -2.21 11.87 6.77
N GLN A 96 -1.86 12.39 7.94
CA GLN A 96 -2.82 12.61 9.02
C GLN A 96 -3.90 13.62 8.62
N GLY A 97 -5.17 13.29 8.92
CA GLY A 97 -6.32 14.18 8.70
C GLY A 97 -6.93 14.13 7.30
N SER A 98 -6.33 13.45 6.33
CA SER A 98 -6.94 13.30 5.00
C SER A 98 -7.39 11.88 4.71
N GLU A 99 -8.63 11.75 4.26
CA GLU A 99 -9.21 10.48 3.84
C GLU A 99 -9.34 10.46 2.32
N ARG A 100 -9.31 9.26 1.74
CA ARG A 100 -9.56 9.03 0.32
C ARG A 100 -10.54 7.87 0.15
N LYS A 101 -11.16 7.83 -1.01
CA LYS A 101 -12.02 6.72 -1.40
C LYS A 101 -11.24 5.42 -1.43
N ILE A 102 -10.05 5.48 -2.02
CA ILE A 102 -9.12 4.36 -2.18
C ILE A 102 -7.78 4.74 -1.56
N ILE A 103 -7.28 3.93 -0.64
CA ILE A 103 -5.92 4.03 -0.10
C ILE A 103 -5.11 2.82 -0.57
N ILE A 104 -3.91 3.08 -1.05
CA ILE A 104 -2.91 2.08 -1.39
C ILE A 104 -1.73 2.26 -0.43
N TYR A 105 -1.41 1.22 0.32
CA TYR A 105 -0.28 1.21 1.25
C TYR A 105 0.81 0.26 0.78
N GLY A 106 2.01 0.76 0.55
CA GLY A 106 3.19 -0.03 0.25
C GLY A 106 4.04 -0.23 1.50
N PHE A 107 4.45 -1.47 1.77
CA PHE A 107 5.31 -1.77 2.93
C PHE A 107 6.78 -1.40 2.70
N THR A 108 7.24 -1.38 1.46
CA THR A 108 8.62 -1.01 1.06
C THR A 108 9.70 -1.81 1.82
N VAL A 109 9.48 -3.12 1.99
CA VAL A 109 10.36 -3.99 2.78
C VAL A 109 10.91 -5.11 1.89
N LEU A 110 12.23 -5.24 1.83
CA LEU A 110 12.95 -6.27 1.06
C LEU A 110 13.80 -7.19 1.94
N SER A 111 14.00 -6.87 3.21
CA SER A 111 14.84 -7.64 4.13
C SER A 111 14.32 -7.62 5.56
N VAL A 112 14.75 -8.60 6.37
CA VAL A 112 14.42 -8.68 7.80
C VAL A 112 14.87 -7.42 8.55
N HIS A 113 16.02 -6.86 8.19
CA HIS A 113 16.52 -5.63 8.82
C HIS A 113 15.58 -4.44 8.61
N GLN A 114 15.06 -4.27 7.40
CA GLN A 114 14.07 -3.23 7.10
C GLN A 114 12.74 -3.50 7.81
N LEU A 115 12.35 -4.76 7.93
CA LEU A 115 11.16 -5.18 8.67
C LEU A 115 11.23 -4.76 10.15
N ASN A 116 12.38 -4.94 10.80
CA ASN A 116 12.58 -4.52 12.18
C ASN A 116 12.39 -3.01 12.37
N PHE A 117 12.79 -2.21 11.40
CA PHE A 117 12.53 -0.76 11.45
C PHE A 117 11.04 -0.43 11.31
N LEU A 118 10.33 -1.15 10.46
CA LEU A 118 8.89 -0.96 10.27
C LEU A 118 8.09 -1.30 11.55
N THR A 119 8.57 -2.24 12.36
CA THR A 119 7.91 -2.70 13.58
C THR A 119 8.17 -1.84 14.81
N ASN A 120 9.00 -0.80 14.73
CA ASN A 120 9.28 0.10 15.86
C ASN A 120 8.04 0.84 16.40
N SER A 121 6.94 0.86 15.65
CA SER A 121 5.65 1.43 16.06
C SER A 121 4.67 0.40 16.63
N VAL A 122 5.05 -0.87 16.67
CA VAL A 122 4.23 -1.95 17.24
C VAL A 122 4.36 -1.92 18.77
N MET A 123 3.23 -1.93 19.44
CA MET A 123 3.12 -1.93 20.90
C MET A 123 2.16 -3.02 21.34
N GLU A 124 2.35 -3.52 22.56
CA GLU A 124 1.36 -4.36 23.21
C GLU A 124 0.49 -3.50 24.14
N GLU A 125 -0.81 -3.57 23.94
CA GLU A 125 -1.80 -2.89 24.77
C GLU A 125 -2.95 -3.86 25.10
N ASN A 126 -3.18 -4.10 26.38
CA ASN A 126 -4.21 -5.04 26.87
C ASN A 126 -4.13 -6.46 26.26
N GLY A 127 -2.93 -6.95 26.02
CA GLY A 127 -2.69 -8.28 25.43
C GLY A 127 -2.89 -8.36 23.92
N ALA A 128 -3.08 -7.22 23.25
CA ALA A 128 -3.16 -7.13 21.79
C ALA A 128 -1.97 -6.37 21.21
N LEU A 129 -1.46 -6.83 20.07
CA LEU A 129 -0.44 -6.10 19.32
C LEU A 129 -1.09 -4.99 18.50
N ILE A 130 -0.60 -3.77 18.67
CA ILE A 130 -1.13 -2.58 17.99
C ILE A 130 0.01 -1.89 17.25
N ASP A 131 -0.18 -1.62 15.97
CA ASP A 131 0.66 -0.72 15.20
C ASP A 131 -0.09 0.60 14.93
N ARG A 132 0.37 1.67 15.57
CA ARG A 132 -0.24 3.00 15.43
C ARG A 132 -0.19 3.52 14.00
N LYS A 133 0.87 3.23 13.25
CA LYS A 133 1.00 3.65 11.85
C LYS A 133 0.00 2.90 10.97
N LEU A 134 -0.12 1.59 11.16
CA LEU A 134 -1.09 0.78 10.45
C LEU A 134 -2.53 1.22 10.75
N ASN A 135 -2.84 1.57 12.00
CA ASN A 135 -4.14 2.10 12.38
C ASN A 135 -4.46 3.42 11.65
N VAL A 136 -3.48 4.31 11.50
CA VAL A 136 -3.66 5.52 10.69
C VAL A 136 -3.99 5.15 9.25
N VAL A 137 -3.25 4.24 8.63
CA VAL A 137 -3.49 3.79 7.25
C VAL A 137 -4.91 3.25 7.07
N ILE A 138 -5.32 2.33 7.95
CA ILE A 138 -6.65 1.69 7.89
C ILE A 138 -7.78 2.73 7.95
N THR A 139 -7.63 3.74 8.82
CA THR A 139 -8.66 4.77 9.01
C THR A 139 -8.70 5.83 7.91
N ARG A 140 -7.77 5.83 6.95
CA ARG A 140 -7.76 6.78 5.82
C ARG A 140 -8.60 6.34 4.63
N ALA A 141 -8.94 5.07 4.54
CA ALA A 141 -9.70 4.50 3.43
C ALA A 141 -11.21 4.54 3.70
N ARG A 142 -11.96 5.19 2.81
CA ARG A 142 -13.43 5.22 2.89
C ARG A 142 -14.08 3.97 2.30
N GLU A 143 -13.58 3.49 1.17
CA GLU A 143 -14.17 2.37 0.42
C GLU A 143 -13.20 1.20 0.28
N HIS A 144 -11.97 1.47 -0.19
CA HIS A 144 -10.99 0.44 -0.47
C HIS A 144 -9.65 0.72 0.20
N LEU A 145 -9.09 -0.31 0.82
CA LEU A 145 -7.71 -0.33 1.28
C LEU A 145 -6.97 -1.48 0.59
N VAL A 146 -5.94 -1.14 -0.17
CA VAL A 146 -5.04 -2.09 -0.81
C VAL A 146 -3.69 -2.04 -0.15
N MET A 147 -3.18 -3.16 0.31
CA MET A 147 -1.83 -3.28 0.83
C MET A 147 -0.96 -4.03 -0.17
N VAL A 148 0.25 -3.53 -0.41
CA VAL A 148 1.23 -4.12 -1.35
C VAL A 148 2.49 -4.46 -0.58
N GLY A 149 2.97 -5.70 -0.70
CA GLY A 149 4.18 -6.11 0.02
C GLY A 149 4.59 -7.55 -0.28
N HIS A 150 5.70 -7.96 0.34
CA HIS A 150 6.19 -9.33 0.28
C HIS A 150 5.66 -10.14 1.47
N ALA A 151 4.61 -10.92 1.24
CA ALA A 151 3.88 -11.63 2.30
C ALA A 151 4.78 -12.59 3.11
N ALA A 152 5.68 -13.34 2.45
CA ALA A 152 6.55 -14.28 3.14
C ALA A 152 7.50 -13.58 4.15
N LEU A 153 7.97 -12.36 3.82
CA LEU A 153 8.78 -11.57 4.73
C LEU A 153 7.94 -10.96 5.87
N LEU A 154 6.79 -10.38 5.53
CA LEU A 154 5.88 -9.77 6.51
C LEU A 154 5.38 -10.76 7.56
N ARG A 155 5.16 -12.02 7.18
CA ARG A 155 4.73 -13.10 8.09
C ARG A 155 5.74 -13.42 9.20
N GLN A 156 6.96 -12.93 9.12
CA GLN A 156 7.94 -13.06 10.20
C GLN A 156 7.60 -12.18 11.42
N VAL A 157 6.69 -11.21 11.26
CA VAL A 157 6.16 -10.38 12.35
C VAL A 157 4.76 -10.87 12.71
N PRO A 158 4.49 -11.26 13.96
CA PRO A 158 3.18 -11.80 14.38
C PRO A 158 1.99 -10.94 13.97
N LEU A 159 2.06 -9.62 14.19
CA LEU A 159 1.00 -8.69 13.82
C LEU A 159 0.67 -8.72 12.31
N PHE A 160 1.69 -8.74 11.46
CA PHE A 160 1.47 -8.79 10.01
C PHE A 160 1.03 -10.19 9.55
N ALA A 161 1.46 -11.25 10.23
CA ALA A 161 0.94 -12.60 9.97
C ALA A 161 -0.56 -12.68 10.25
N GLU A 162 -1.01 -12.18 11.40
CA GLU A 162 -2.43 -12.10 11.77
C GLU A 162 -3.25 -11.26 10.76
N LEU A 163 -2.70 -10.11 10.33
CA LEU A 163 -3.32 -9.27 9.32
C LEU A 163 -3.51 -10.02 7.99
N LEU A 164 -2.48 -10.71 7.52
CA LEU A 164 -2.53 -11.46 6.27
C LEU A 164 -3.50 -12.65 6.35
N ASP A 165 -3.56 -13.34 7.49
CA ASP A 165 -4.52 -14.43 7.72
C ASP A 165 -5.97 -13.90 7.75
N TYR A 166 -6.19 -12.76 8.40
CA TYR A 166 -7.48 -12.08 8.39
C TYR A 166 -7.96 -11.73 6.98
N LEU A 167 -7.05 -11.22 6.14
CA LEU A 167 -7.36 -10.89 4.75
C LEU A 167 -7.62 -12.13 3.89
N ALA A 168 -6.85 -13.20 4.12
CA ALA A 168 -7.02 -14.46 3.39
C ALA A 168 -8.36 -15.14 3.70
N ALA A 169 -8.82 -15.05 4.95
CA ALA A 169 -10.10 -15.64 5.37
C ALA A 169 -11.35 -14.94 4.81
N ARG A 170 -11.18 -13.77 4.17
CA ARG A 170 -12.28 -12.95 3.63
C ARG A 170 -12.25 -12.81 2.10
N ARG A 171 -11.43 -13.61 1.46
CA ARG A 171 -11.40 -13.77 0.00
C ARG A 171 -12.52 -14.68 -0.50
#